data_78cddc86b805a2f96d020fb993d4e2a5
#
_entry.id   78cddc86b805a2f96d020fb993d4e2a5
#
_cell.length_a   1.000
_cell.length_b   1.000
_cell.length_c   1.000
_cell.angle_alpha   90.00
_cell.angle_beta   90.00
_cell.angle_gamma   90.00
#
_symmetry.space_group_name_H-M   'P 1'
#
loop_
_entity.id
_entity.type
_entity.pdbx_description
1 polymer ?
#
loop_
_entity_poly.entity_id
_entity_poly.type
_entity_poly.pdbx_seq_one_letter_code
_entity_poly.pdbx_strand_id
1 'polypeptide(L)'
;MRIVSFNIGMKIDNGREVAKLLKKLNPDIICLQEVIRHFSKSAYPKFQSKAIIDKYLGRTYRYGFFGPQWISRAVYKNGKLHRDYGGLVEQGNYILSKYPIVEARNEHYFKHYSLEIDHTNFENIDHPRSVAIATLKIKDKKLTVFNLHGTYSTYKSDTSRSIAQAKYLVKRAREFKNPLLLIGDFNATPDTKTIKIVNRQFDNMMSRFPAPQTLPYFEGKKDNRMIVDYVFANKKIKPKNLEVYQTEISDHLPLIFDFTI
;
A
#
# COMPACT_ATOMS: atom_id res chain seq x y z
N MET A 1 -14.15 14.20 -1.01
CA MET A 1 -13.10 13.47 -1.79
C MET A 1 -13.17 12.01 -1.43
N ARG A 2 -12.77 11.18 -2.38
CA ARG A 2 -12.69 9.72 -2.20
C ARG A 2 -11.26 9.24 -2.41
N ILE A 3 -10.73 8.45 -1.48
CA ILE A 3 -9.47 7.74 -1.62
C ILE A 3 -9.72 6.24 -1.53
N VAL A 4 -9.00 5.47 -2.35
CA VAL A 4 -9.01 4.01 -2.28
C VAL A 4 -7.61 3.53 -1.90
N SER A 5 -7.54 2.63 -0.91
CA SER A 5 -6.34 1.83 -0.61
C SER A 5 -6.58 0.39 -0.99
N PHE A 6 -5.62 -0.22 -1.69
CA PHE A 6 -5.75 -1.59 -2.14
C PHE A 6 -4.38 -2.27 -2.29
N ASN A 7 -4.10 -3.26 -1.46
CA ASN A 7 -3.04 -4.21 -1.72
C ASN A 7 -3.52 -5.15 -2.84
N ILE A 8 -2.93 -5.01 -4.03
CA ILE A 8 -3.40 -5.73 -5.22
C ILE A 8 -2.90 -7.18 -5.28
N GLY A 9 -2.04 -7.57 -4.33
CA GLY A 9 -1.39 -8.86 -4.33
C GLY A 9 -0.43 -9.04 -5.50
N MET A 10 0.59 -9.82 -5.33
CA MET A 10 1.46 -10.22 -6.43
C MET A 10 0.84 -11.36 -7.25
N LYS A 11 -0.49 -11.42 -7.32
CA LYS A 11 -1.18 -12.39 -8.18
C LYS A 11 -0.94 -12.07 -9.63
N ILE A 12 -0.83 -13.12 -10.38
CA ILE A 12 -0.54 -13.11 -11.81
C ILE A 12 -1.72 -12.45 -12.55
N ASP A 13 -1.41 -11.40 -13.33
CA ASP A 13 -2.29 -10.81 -14.35
C ASP A 13 -3.57 -10.08 -13.87
N ASN A 14 -3.59 -9.61 -12.63
CA ASN A 14 -4.76 -8.89 -12.11
C ASN A 14 -4.79 -7.37 -12.41
N GLY A 15 -3.77 -6.83 -13.04
CA GLY A 15 -3.66 -5.38 -13.28
C GLY A 15 -4.82 -4.78 -14.08
N ARG A 16 -5.42 -5.57 -15.01
CA ARG A 16 -6.60 -5.14 -15.78
C ARG A 16 -7.85 -5.11 -14.91
N GLU A 17 -8.08 -6.13 -14.10
CA GLU A 17 -9.23 -6.23 -13.19
C GLU A 17 -9.16 -5.15 -12.11
N VAL A 18 -7.97 -4.93 -11.55
CA VAL A 18 -7.70 -3.81 -10.63
C VAL A 18 -8.04 -2.48 -11.29
N ALA A 19 -7.57 -2.23 -12.51
CA ALA A 19 -7.84 -0.97 -13.21
C ALA A 19 -9.33 -0.78 -13.52
N LYS A 20 -10.05 -1.85 -13.91
CA LYS A 20 -11.50 -1.83 -14.13
C LYS A 20 -12.26 -1.50 -12.84
N LEU A 21 -11.89 -2.14 -11.73
CA LEU A 21 -12.48 -1.88 -10.42
C LEU A 21 -12.26 -0.42 -10.01
N LEU A 22 -11.03 0.06 -10.07
CA LEU A 22 -10.70 1.45 -9.71
C LEU A 22 -11.43 2.46 -10.59
N LYS A 23 -11.63 2.17 -11.88
CA LYS A 23 -12.42 3.00 -12.78
C LYS A 23 -13.91 3.03 -12.37
N LYS A 24 -14.47 1.87 -11.96
CA LYS A 24 -15.83 1.78 -11.43
C LYS A 24 -16.01 2.56 -10.14
N LEU A 25 -15.06 2.44 -9.20
CA LEU A 25 -15.08 3.14 -7.92
C LEU A 25 -14.83 4.66 -8.05
N ASN A 26 -14.17 5.07 -9.13
CA ASN A 26 -13.87 6.46 -9.52
C ASN A 26 -13.32 7.33 -8.39
N PRO A 27 -12.33 6.90 -7.62
CA PRO A 27 -11.77 7.71 -6.54
C PRO A 27 -11.05 8.95 -7.07
N ASP A 28 -10.76 9.90 -6.18
CA ASP A 28 -9.92 11.06 -6.47
C ASP A 28 -8.43 10.74 -6.33
N ILE A 29 -8.12 9.82 -5.39
CA ILE A 29 -6.78 9.38 -5.03
C ILE A 29 -6.78 7.85 -4.91
N ILE A 30 -5.72 7.21 -5.37
CA ILE A 30 -5.52 5.76 -5.30
C ILE A 30 -4.19 5.48 -4.63
N CYS A 31 -4.19 4.60 -3.63
CA CYS A 31 -3.01 4.08 -2.94
C CYS A 31 -2.95 2.57 -3.12
N LEU A 32 -2.03 2.10 -3.93
CA LEU A 32 -1.84 0.68 -4.18
C LEU A 32 -0.57 0.17 -3.51
N GLN A 33 -0.61 -1.07 -3.05
CA GLN A 33 0.54 -1.82 -2.55
C GLN A 33 0.76 -3.05 -3.43
N GLU A 34 1.96 -3.62 -3.38
CA GLU A 34 2.41 -4.74 -4.19
C GLU A 34 2.37 -4.51 -5.70
N VAL A 35 2.49 -3.27 -6.13
CA VAL A 35 2.56 -2.92 -7.55
C VAL A 35 3.91 -3.30 -8.12
N ILE A 36 3.92 -3.98 -9.28
CA ILE A 36 5.15 -4.40 -9.96
C ILE A 36 5.44 -3.50 -11.16
N ARG A 37 6.64 -2.94 -11.16
CA ARG A 37 7.26 -2.22 -12.28
C ARG A 37 8.40 -3.06 -12.84
N HIS A 38 8.35 -3.39 -14.11
CA HIS A 38 9.45 -4.11 -14.75
C HIS A 38 10.55 -3.15 -15.24
N PHE A 39 11.79 -3.58 -15.16
CA PHE A 39 12.97 -2.88 -15.66
C PHE A 39 13.40 -3.36 -17.03
N SER A 40 13.28 -4.65 -17.26
CA SER A 40 13.70 -5.28 -18.51
C SER A 40 12.50 -5.68 -19.37
N LYS A 41 12.66 -5.60 -20.68
CA LYS A 41 11.65 -6.08 -21.63
C LYS A 41 11.40 -7.60 -21.53
N SER A 42 12.31 -8.34 -20.88
CA SER A 42 12.22 -9.77 -20.68
C SER A 42 11.29 -10.20 -19.54
N ALA A 43 10.90 -9.28 -18.64
CA ALA A 43 9.95 -9.61 -17.58
C ALA A 43 8.61 -10.09 -18.17
N TYR A 44 8.07 -11.17 -17.59
CA TYR A 44 6.83 -11.74 -18.10
C TYR A 44 5.67 -10.73 -18.04
N PRO A 45 4.83 -10.64 -19.08
CA PRO A 45 3.72 -9.65 -19.14
C PRO A 45 2.81 -9.67 -17.92
N LYS A 46 2.61 -10.85 -17.32
CA LYS A 46 1.80 -11.04 -16.11
C LYS A 46 2.32 -10.29 -14.86
N PHE A 47 3.58 -9.85 -14.87
CA PHE A 47 4.21 -9.08 -13.78
C PHE A 47 4.39 -7.61 -14.15
N GLN A 48 3.46 -7.03 -14.89
CA GLN A 48 3.53 -5.65 -15.37
C GLN A 48 2.35 -4.81 -14.85
N SER A 49 1.92 -5.03 -13.60
CA SER A 49 0.72 -4.40 -13.06
C SER A 49 0.76 -2.87 -13.17
N LYS A 50 1.92 -2.23 -12.92
CA LYS A 50 2.05 -0.78 -13.09
C LYS A 50 1.76 -0.32 -14.51
N ALA A 51 2.39 -0.92 -15.51
CA ALA A 51 2.21 -0.53 -16.92
C ALA A 51 0.76 -0.71 -17.39
N ILE A 52 0.11 -1.80 -16.94
CA ILE A 52 -1.29 -2.05 -17.23
C ILE A 52 -2.19 -1.00 -16.57
N ILE A 53 -1.99 -0.72 -15.29
CA ILE A 53 -2.75 0.31 -14.55
C ILE A 53 -2.58 1.68 -15.21
N ASP A 54 -1.38 2.08 -15.57
CA ASP A 54 -1.09 3.34 -16.26
C ASP A 54 -1.82 3.42 -17.61
N LYS A 55 -1.81 2.35 -18.39
CA LYS A 55 -2.51 2.27 -19.68
C LYS A 55 -4.02 2.53 -19.54
N TYR A 56 -4.65 1.98 -18.50
CA TYR A 56 -6.10 2.08 -18.31
C TYR A 56 -6.54 3.33 -17.55
N LEU A 57 -5.72 3.85 -16.64
CA LEU A 57 -6.07 4.93 -15.72
C LEU A 57 -5.34 6.26 -15.99
N GLY A 58 -4.22 6.25 -16.71
CA GLY A 58 -3.34 7.42 -16.86
C GLY A 58 -3.99 8.65 -17.50
N ARG A 59 -5.06 8.48 -18.29
CA ARG A 59 -5.82 9.63 -18.82
C ARG A 59 -6.61 10.36 -17.74
N THR A 60 -7.11 9.63 -16.73
CA THR A 60 -7.91 10.16 -15.63
C THR A 60 -7.02 10.60 -14.46
N TYR A 61 -6.02 9.78 -14.13
CA TYR A 61 -5.09 10.03 -13.03
C TYR A 61 -3.74 10.49 -13.60
N ARG A 62 -3.66 11.80 -13.90
CA ARG A 62 -2.51 12.40 -14.59
C ARG A 62 -1.26 12.49 -13.73
N TYR A 63 -1.40 12.34 -12.41
CA TYR A 63 -0.31 12.45 -11.46
C TYR A 63 -0.12 11.11 -10.76
N GLY A 64 1.10 10.61 -10.79
CA GLY A 64 1.45 9.33 -10.19
C GLY A 64 2.84 9.36 -9.56
N PHE A 65 2.99 8.68 -8.43
CA PHE A 65 4.27 8.47 -7.77
C PHE A 65 4.43 7.01 -7.36
N PHE A 66 5.44 6.34 -7.90
CA PHE A 66 5.81 4.98 -7.55
C PHE A 66 7.01 4.98 -6.61
N GLY A 67 6.81 4.46 -5.40
CA GLY A 67 7.84 4.28 -4.38
C GLY A 67 8.32 2.82 -4.33
N PRO A 68 9.48 2.48 -4.92
CA PRO A 68 9.98 1.11 -4.93
C PRO A 68 10.38 0.68 -3.52
N GLN A 69 10.07 -0.57 -3.17
CA GLN A 69 10.49 -1.19 -1.91
C GLN A 69 11.73 -2.05 -2.13
N TRP A 70 11.70 -2.91 -3.13
CA TRP A 70 12.79 -3.80 -3.47
C TRP A 70 12.81 -4.12 -4.96
N ILE A 71 13.93 -4.68 -5.42
CA ILE A 71 14.15 -5.15 -6.78
C ILE A 71 14.53 -6.63 -6.74
N SER A 72 14.07 -7.43 -7.69
CA SER A 72 14.38 -8.85 -7.76
C SER A 72 14.11 -9.44 -9.14
N ARG A 73 14.72 -10.58 -9.42
CA ARG A 73 14.44 -11.44 -10.60
C ARG A 73 13.48 -12.55 -10.25
N ALA A 74 13.48 -13.00 -8.99
CA ALA A 74 12.69 -14.12 -8.52
C ALA A 74 12.43 -14.02 -7.02
N VAL A 75 11.49 -14.83 -6.52
CA VAL A 75 11.26 -15.01 -5.08
C VAL A 75 11.51 -16.48 -4.75
N TYR A 76 12.28 -16.71 -3.69
CA TYR A 76 12.52 -18.03 -3.12
C TYR A 76 11.79 -18.17 -1.80
N LYS A 77 11.30 -19.39 -1.52
CA LYS A 77 10.70 -19.76 -0.24
C LYS A 77 11.31 -21.07 0.21
N ASN A 78 11.93 -21.10 1.39
CA ASN A 78 12.64 -22.27 1.92
C ASN A 78 13.68 -22.83 0.91
N GLY A 79 14.45 -21.94 0.27
CA GLY A 79 15.47 -22.30 -0.72
C GLY A 79 14.94 -22.80 -2.08
N LYS A 80 13.63 -22.89 -2.26
CA LYS A 80 13.01 -23.31 -3.52
C LYS A 80 12.47 -22.10 -4.30
N LEU A 81 12.61 -22.12 -5.62
CA LEU A 81 12.03 -21.11 -6.48
C LEU A 81 10.51 -21.11 -6.32
N HIS A 82 9.97 -20.01 -5.79
CA HIS A 82 8.54 -19.81 -5.59
C HIS A 82 7.92 -18.99 -6.72
N ARG A 83 8.65 -17.99 -7.23
CA ARG A 83 8.19 -17.12 -8.33
C ARG A 83 9.38 -16.65 -9.15
N ASP A 84 9.26 -16.79 -10.47
CA ASP A 84 10.17 -16.22 -11.45
C ASP A 84 9.45 -15.09 -12.18
N TYR A 85 10.08 -13.92 -12.28
CA TYR A 85 9.54 -12.75 -12.97
C TYR A 85 9.94 -12.68 -14.45
N GLY A 86 10.83 -13.57 -14.93
CA GLY A 86 11.38 -13.57 -16.28
C GLY A 86 12.36 -12.43 -16.55
N GLY A 87 12.66 -11.62 -15.56
CA GLY A 87 13.57 -10.49 -15.65
C GLY A 87 13.52 -9.61 -14.40
N LEU A 88 14.29 -8.54 -14.40
CA LEU A 88 14.39 -7.65 -13.25
C LEU A 88 13.12 -6.80 -13.08
N VAL A 89 12.50 -6.88 -11.91
CA VAL A 89 11.32 -6.11 -11.54
C VAL A 89 11.52 -5.41 -10.21
N GLU A 90 10.80 -4.32 -10.00
CA GLU A 90 10.61 -3.71 -8.69
C GLU A 90 9.20 -3.97 -8.19
N GLN A 91 9.07 -4.16 -6.89
CA GLN A 91 7.80 -4.06 -6.20
C GLN A 91 7.78 -2.78 -5.36
N GLY A 92 6.63 -2.13 -5.31
CA GLY A 92 6.51 -0.90 -4.53
C GLY A 92 5.09 -0.46 -4.27
N ASN A 93 5.01 0.70 -3.61
CA ASN A 93 3.78 1.41 -3.33
C ASN A 93 3.50 2.42 -4.45
N TYR A 94 2.27 2.50 -4.91
CA TYR A 94 1.89 3.41 -6.00
C TYR A 94 0.77 4.34 -5.58
N ILE A 95 0.99 5.64 -5.72
CA ILE A 95 -0.02 6.69 -5.51
C ILE A 95 -0.39 7.24 -6.88
N LEU A 96 -1.70 7.25 -7.19
CA LEU A 96 -2.27 7.91 -8.36
C LEU A 96 -3.26 8.98 -7.91
N SER A 97 -3.32 10.10 -8.62
CA SER A 97 -4.17 11.23 -8.25
C SER A 97 -4.73 11.97 -9.45
N LYS A 98 -5.97 12.44 -9.32
CA LYS A 98 -6.55 13.45 -10.21
C LYS A 98 -6.00 14.85 -9.92
N TYR A 99 -5.46 15.07 -8.71
CA TYR A 99 -4.86 16.34 -8.28
C TYR A 99 -3.35 16.35 -8.44
N PRO A 100 -2.74 17.53 -8.70
CA PRO A 100 -1.28 17.65 -8.80
C PRO A 100 -0.56 17.13 -7.55
N ILE A 101 0.44 16.29 -7.74
CA ILE A 101 1.42 15.93 -6.73
C ILE A 101 2.50 17.00 -6.77
N VAL A 102 2.62 17.81 -5.73
CA VAL A 102 3.58 18.93 -5.65
C VAL A 102 4.88 18.54 -4.95
N GLU A 103 4.85 17.45 -4.19
CA GLU A 103 6.01 16.88 -3.53
C GLU A 103 5.79 15.38 -3.38
N ALA A 104 6.82 14.58 -3.66
CA ALA A 104 6.76 13.15 -3.41
C ALA A 104 8.15 12.60 -3.06
N ARG A 105 8.16 11.62 -2.15
CA ARG A 105 9.38 10.93 -1.73
C ARG A 105 9.06 9.50 -1.31
N ASN A 106 10.04 8.61 -1.47
CA ASN A 106 10.00 7.25 -0.98
C ASN A 106 11.02 7.08 0.13
N GLU A 107 10.59 6.72 1.33
CA GLU A 107 11.46 6.64 2.50
C GLU A 107 11.50 5.21 3.03
N HIS A 108 12.69 4.59 3.01
CA HIS A 108 12.91 3.26 3.55
C HIS A 108 13.09 3.33 5.07
N TYR A 109 12.32 2.54 5.79
CA TYR A 109 12.39 2.42 7.25
C TYR A 109 12.87 1.05 7.71
N PHE A 110 12.99 0.11 6.79
CA PHE A 110 13.56 -1.20 7.05
C PHE A 110 14.38 -1.66 5.85
N LYS A 111 15.65 -2.01 6.09
CA LYS A 111 16.67 -2.35 5.10
C LYS A 111 16.86 -1.28 4.01
N HIS A 112 17.96 -1.37 3.33
CA HIS A 112 18.31 -0.48 2.24
C HIS A 112 17.84 -1.08 0.91
N TYR A 113 17.36 -0.21 0.00
CA TYR A 113 17.09 -0.54 -1.39
C TYR A 113 18.18 0.05 -2.27
N SER A 114 18.65 -0.74 -3.23
CA SER A 114 19.56 -0.28 -4.26
C SER A 114 19.31 -1.05 -5.55
N LEU A 115 19.48 -0.40 -6.69
CA LEU A 115 19.46 -1.05 -8.01
C LEU A 115 20.63 -2.05 -8.20
N GLU A 116 21.69 -1.89 -7.41
CA GLU A 116 22.86 -2.78 -7.43
C GLU A 116 22.62 -4.07 -6.64
N ILE A 117 21.57 -4.11 -5.80
CA ILE A 117 21.22 -5.25 -4.96
C ILE A 117 19.99 -5.94 -5.53
N ASP A 118 20.19 -7.14 -6.06
CA ASP A 118 19.09 -8.03 -6.42
C ASP A 118 18.65 -8.84 -5.19
N HIS A 119 17.42 -8.61 -4.74
CA HIS A 119 16.83 -9.26 -3.57
C HIS A 119 16.25 -10.65 -3.86
N THR A 120 16.73 -11.35 -4.88
CA THR A 120 16.25 -12.68 -5.30
C THR A 120 16.26 -13.71 -4.17
N ASN A 121 17.28 -13.66 -3.29
CA ASN A 121 17.47 -14.65 -2.22
C ASN A 121 16.82 -14.24 -0.88
N PHE A 122 16.06 -13.16 -0.85
CA PHE A 122 15.37 -12.74 0.38
C PHE A 122 14.01 -13.41 0.49
N GLU A 123 13.71 -13.92 1.67
CA GLU A 123 12.36 -14.32 2.04
C GLU A 123 11.46 -13.09 2.30
N ASN A 124 10.14 -13.25 2.23
CA ASN A 124 9.18 -12.14 2.40
C ASN A 124 9.39 -11.28 3.65
N ILE A 125 9.86 -11.89 4.75
CA ILE A 125 10.13 -11.19 6.01
C ILE A 125 11.36 -10.27 5.93
N ASP A 126 12.22 -10.48 4.95
CA ASP A 126 13.50 -9.80 4.83
C ASP A 126 13.54 -8.74 3.74
N HIS A 127 12.50 -8.61 2.95
CA HIS A 127 12.43 -7.57 1.92
C HIS A 127 12.49 -6.16 2.53
N PRO A 128 13.20 -5.21 1.89
CA PRO A 128 13.13 -3.80 2.26
C PRO A 128 11.70 -3.28 2.30
N ARG A 129 11.44 -2.35 3.20
CA ARG A 129 10.13 -1.72 3.36
C ARG A 129 10.26 -0.21 3.36
N SER A 130 9.35 0.42 2.65
CA SER A 130 9.28 1.87 2.51
C SER A 130 7.86 2.39 2.61
N VAL A 131 7.75 3.68 2.82
CA VAL A 131 6.52 4.44 2.69
C VAL A 131 6.65 5.42 1.54
N ALA A 132 5.69 5.39 0.63
CA ALA A 132 5.54 6.40 -0.41
C ALA A 132 4.75 7.59 0.18
N ILE A 133 5.37 8.76 0.22
CA ILE A 133 4.77 9.99 0.75
C ILE A 133 4.52 10.93 -0.42
N ALA A 134 3.29 11.43 -0.55
CA ALA A 134 2.95 12.41 -1.55
C ALA A 134 2.14 13.56 -0.95
N THR A 135 2.48 14.79 -1.30
CA THR A 135 1.69 15.98 -0.98
C THR A 135 0.97 16.45 -2.24
N LEU A 136 -0.35 16.46 -2.17
CA LEU A 136 -1.24 16.84 -3.27
C LEU A 136 -1.74 18.28 -3.07
N LYS A 137 -1.86 19.03 -4.17
CA LYS A 137 -2.50 20.35 -4.19
C LYS A 137 -3.97 20.20 -4.56
N ILE A 138 -4.87 20.54 -3.63
CA ILE A 138 -6.32 20.45 -3.80
C ILE A 138 -6.88 21.86 -3.64
N LYS A 139 -7.10 22.55 -4.76
CA LYS A 139 -7.42 23.99 -4.79
C LYS A 139 -6.31 24.78 -4.06
N ASP A 140 -6.68 25.51 -3.02
CA ASP A 140 -5.82 26.31 -2.14
C ASP A 140 -5.19 25.53 -0.98
N LYS A 141 -5.59 24.26 -0.78
CA LYS A 141 -5.13 23.40 0.33
C LYS A 141 -4.15 22.33 -0.14
N LYS A 142 -3.44 21.77 0.81
CA LYS A 142 -2.56 20.60 0.61
C LYS A 142 -3.07 19.43 1.42
N LEU A 143 -2.96 18.22 0.86
CA LEU A 143 -3.20 16.94 1.54
C LEU A 143 -1.93 16.11 1.44
N THR A 144 -1.44 15.60 2.56
CA THR A 144 -0.32 14.66 2.57
C THR A 144 -0.85 13.24 2.75
N VAL A 145 -0.38 12.31 1.92
CA VAL A 145 -0.75 10.90 1.94
C VAL A 145 0.50 10.06 2.10
N PHE A 146 0.50 9.18 3.09
CA PHE A 146 1.48 8.15 3.35
C PHE A 146 0.89 6.83 2.91
N ASN A 147 1.38 6.25 1.84
CA ASN A 147 0.99 4.93 1.34
C ASN A 147 2.07 3.91 1.70
N LEU A 148 1.71 2.89 2.47
CA LEU A 148 2.69 1.89 2.91
C LEU A 148 2.22 0.46 2.69
N HIS A 149 3.20 -0.43 2.53
CA HIS A 149 3.09 -1.86 2.71
C HIS A 149 4.06 -2.26 3.82
N GLY A 150 3.51 -2.66 4.94
CA GLY A 150 4.22 -2.88 6.21
C GLY A 150 5.12 -4.10 6.24
N THR A 151 5.89 -4.21 7.32
CA THR A 151 6.73 -5.37 7.58
C THR A 151 5.87 -6.61 7.81
N TYR A 152 6.20 -7.68 7.10
CA TYR A 152 5.48 -8.94 7.21
C TYR A 152 5.81 -9.67 8.52
N SER A 153 4.80 -10.29 9.13
CA SER A 153 4.93 -11.35 10.12
C SER A 153 3.92 -12.45 9.83
N THR A 154 4.27 -13.70 10.13
CA THR A 154 3.44 -14.87 9.80
C THR A 154 2.04 -14.78 10.38
N TYR A 155 1.92 -14.28 11.64
CA TYR A 155 0.65 -14.19 12.35
C TYR A 155 0.06 -12.78 12.39
N LYS A 156 0.59 -11.84 11.58
CA LYS A 156 0.20 -10.43 11.60
C LYS A 156 0.29 -9.80 13.00
N SER A 157 1.18 -10.34 13.83
CA SER A 157 1.46 -9.95 15.21
C SER A 157 2.64 -8.99 15.30
N ASP A 158 2.88 -8.50 16.53
CA ASP A 158 4.02 -7.62 16.80
C ASP A 158 5.36 -8.31 16.56
N THR A 159 6.25 -7.57 15.93
CA THR A 159 7.66 -7.85 15.82
C THR A 159 8.43 -6.57 16.20
N SER A 160 9.73 -6.68 16.50
CA SER A 160 10.58 -5.50 16.69
C SER A 160 10.53 -4.56 15.47
N ARG A 161 10.43 -5.14 14.27
CA ARG A 161 10.36 -4.42 12.98
C ARG A 161 9.03 -3.66 12.83
N SER A 162 7.89 -4.30 13.10
CA SER A 162 6.58 -3.65 12.99
C SER A 162 6.40 -2.53 14.02
N ILE A 163 6.92 -2.72 15.24
CA ILE A 163 6.94 -1.67 16.26
C ILE A 163 7.83 -0.49 15.83
N ALA A 164 9.03 -0.77 15.28
CA ALA A 164 9.92 0.26 14.76
C ALA A 164 9.27 1.02 13.58
N GLN A 165 8.60 0.32 12.67
CA GLN A 165 7.79 0.90 11.60
C GLN A 165 6.77 1.89 12.13
N ALA A 166 5.96 1.49 13.11
CA ALA A 166 4.91 2.35 13.68
C ALA A 166 5.52 3.62 14.32
N LYS A 167 6.62 3.49 15.07
CA LYS A 167 7.35 4.62 15.65
C LYS A 167 7.89 5.56 14.57
N TYR A 168 8.49 5.00 13.51
CA TYR A 168 8.99 5.76 12.37
C TYR A 168 7.88 6.57 11.70
N LEU A 169 6.76 5.91 11.34
CA LEU A 169 5.63 6.55 10.67
C LEU A 169 5.03 7.69 11.51
N VAL A 170 4.84 7.46 12.81
CA VAL A 170 4.33 8.48 13.74
C VAL A 170 5.30 9.67 13.85
N LYS A 171 6.59 9.41 14.02
CA LYS A 171 7.62 10.46 14.08
C LYS A 171 7.61 11.27 12.79
N ARG A 172 7.62 10.60 11.64
CA ARG A 172 7.69 11.24 10.33
C ARG A 172 6.43 12.05 10.01
N ALA A 173 5.26 11.50 10.30
CA ALA A 173 3.98 12.17 10.03
C ALA A 173 3.79 13.46 10.85
N ARG A 174 4.36 13.57 12.07
CA ARG A 174 4.32 14.78 12.90
C ARG A 174 5.02 15.99 12.27
N GLU A 175 5.92 15.77 11.34
CA GLU A 175 6.65 16.85 10.64
C GLU A 175 5.75 17.58 9.64
N PHE A 176 4.63 16.97 9.24
CA PHE A 176 3.69 17.54 8.29
C PHE A 176 2.57 18.32 9.01
N LYS A 177 2.35 19.55 8.56
CA LYS A 177 1.30 20.42 9.12
C LYS A 177 -0.01 20.39 8.34
N ASN A 178 -0.03 19.71 7.19
CA ASN A 178 -1.21 19.58 6.34
C ASN A 178 -2.24 18.59 6.91
N PRO A 179 -3.51 18.58 6.42
CA PRO A 179 -4.34 17.38 6.46
C PRO A 179 -3.54 16.18 6.01
N LEU A 180 -3.62 15.06 6.75
CA LEU A 180 -2.74 13.91 6.55
C LEU A 180 -3.49 12.60 6.73
N LEU A 181 -3.22 11.67 5.81
CA LEU A 181 -3.66 10.28 5.86
C LEU A 181 -2.44 9.36 5.89
N LEU A 182 -2.46 8.38 6.81
CA LEU A 182 -1.61 7.19 6.78
C LEU A 182 -2.51 6.05 6.32
N ILE A 183 -2.20 5.42 5.19
CA ILE A 183 -3.09 4.45 4.55
C ILE A 183 -2.29 3.29 3.96
N GLY A 184 -2.87 2.10 3.96
CA GLY A 184 -2.28 0.92 3.34
C GLY A 184 -2.34 -0.32 4.21
N ASP A 185 -1.59 -1.33 3.79
CA ASP A 185 -1.40 -2.58 4.50
C ASP A 185 -0.33 -2.44 5.58
N PHE A 186 -0.73 -2.51 6.84
CA PHE A 186 0.18 -2.43 8.00
C PHE A 186 0.75 -3.80 8.39
N ASN A 187 0.20 -4.90 7.84
CA ASN A 187 0.56 -6.26 8.19
C ASN A 187 0.45 -6.57 9.70
N ALA A 188 -0.47 -5.91 10.40
CA ALA A 188 -0.65 -6.02 11.85
C ALA A 188 -2.13 -5.93 12.22
N THR A 189 -2.59 -6.79 13.16
CA THR A 189 -3.98 -6.81 13.64
C THR A 189 -4.25 -5.66 14.65
N PRO A 190 -5.53 -5.30 14.88
CA PRO A 190 -5.90 -4.13 15.72
C PRO A 190 -5.41 -4.20 17.17
N ASP A 191 -5.23 -5.38 17.73
CA ASP A 191 -4.81 -5.64 19.10
C ASP A 191 -3.29 -5.44 19.32
N THR A 192 -2.51 -5.35 18.25
CA THR A 192 -1.05 -5.24 18.30
C THR A 192 -0.58 -3.90 18.89
N LYS A 193 0.62 -3.88 19.49
CA LYS A 193 1.31 -2.65 19.91
C LYS A 193 1.60 -1.75 18.72
N THR A 194 1.90 -2.32 17.56
CA THR A 194 2.11 -1.64 16.29
C THR A 194 0.94 -0.70 15.99
N ILE A 195 -0.28 -1.20 15.97
CA ILE A 195 -1.48 -0.40 15.68
C ILE A 195 -1.81 0.56 16.83
N LYS A 196 -1.64 0.13 18.10
CA LYS A 196 -1.85 0.99 19.27
C LYS A 196 -0.92 2.22 19.30
N ILE A 197 0.32 2.10 18.79
CA ILE A 197 1.25 3.24 18.67
C ILE A 197 0.69 4.29 17.70
N VAL A 198 0.15 3.87 16.56
CA VAL A 198 -0.44 4.79 15.58
C VAL A 198 -1.75 5.39 16.10
N ASN A 199 -2.62 4.59 16.72
CA ASN A 199 -3.90 5.02 17.31
C ASN A 199 -3.76 6.15 18.37
N ARG A 200 -2.62 6.21 19.06
CA ARG A 200 -2.38 7.29 20.06
C ARG A 200 -2.21 8.67 19.44
N GLN A 201 -1.96 8.76 18.13
CA GLN A 201 -1.62 10.00 17.45
C GLN A 201 -2.57 10.36 16.31
N PHE A 202 -3.26 9.37 15.76
CA PHE A 202 -4.14 9.49 14.61
C PHE A 202 -5.46 8.80 14.88
N ASP A 203 -6.53 9.35 14.33
CA ASP A 203 -7.85 8.74 14.39
C ASP A 203 -7.88 7.55 13.43
N ASN A 204 -8.22 6.38 13.96
CA ASN A 204 -8.34 5.15 13.19
C ASN A 204 -9.74 5.06 12.58
N MET A 205 -9.81 5.14 11.26
CA MET A 205 -11.08 5.09 10.55
C MET A 205 -11.72 3.71 10.59
N MET A 206 -10.92 2.62 10.72
CA MET A 206 -11.45 1.26 10.90
C MET A 206 -12.15 1.07 12.24
N SER A 207 -11.74 1.80 13.28
CA SER A 207 -12.44 1.82 14.58
C SER A 207 -13.70 2.68 14.54
N ARG A 208 -13.69 3.76 13.74
CA ARG A 208 -14.83 4.67 13.60
C ARG A 208 -15.93 4.12 12.70
N PHE A 209 -15.56 3.38 11.68
CA PHE A 209 -16.44 2.71 10.71
C PHE A 209 -16.07 1.22 10.67
N PRO A 210 -16.55 0.42 11.64
CA PRO A 210 -16.11 -0.97 11.80
C PRO A 210 -16.43 -1.82 10.57
N ALA A 211 -15.46 -2.60 10.16
CA ALA A 211 -15.60 -3.61 9.11
C ALA A 211 -15.12 -4.97 9.65
N PRO A 212 -15.67 -6.09 9.16
CA PRO A 212 -15.37 -7.39 9.70
C PRO A 212 -13.97 -7.89 9.33
N GLN A 213 -13.42 -7.44 8.21
CA GLN A 213 -12.16 -7.94 7.67
C GLN A 213 -11.63 -7.06 6.53
N THR A 214 -10.32 -7.07 6.30
CA THR A 214 -9.67 -6.54 5.09
C THR A 214 -8.84 -7.62 4.38
N LEU A 215 -8.52 -8.71 5.07
CA LEU A 215 -7.85 -9.90 4.58
C LEU A 215 -8.75 -11.12 4.83
N PRO A 216 -9.66 -11.46 3.89
CA PRO A 216 -10.64 -12.55 4.07
C PRO A 216 -10.03 -13.95 3.97
N TYR A 217 -8.85 -14.06 3.29
CA TYR A 217 -8.18 -15.33 3.07
C TYR A 217 -6.73 -15.22 3.55
N PHE A 218 -6.41 -15.89 4.65
CA PHE A 218 -5.06 -15.98 5.16
C PHE A 218 -4.63 -17.45 5.20
N GLU A 219 -3.49 -17.78 4.59
CA GLU A 219 -2.95 -19.15 4.52
C GLU A 219 -3.94 -20.21 3.99
N GLY A 220 -4.80 -19.83 3.03
CA GLY A 220 -5.78 -20.74 2.44
C GLY A 220 -6.96 -21.11 3.33
N LYS A 221 -7.08 -20.51 4.52
CA LYS A 221 -8.20 -20.72 5.47
C LYS A 221 -9.23 -19.61 5.32
N LYS A 222 -10.46 -19.97 4.94
CA LYS A 222 -11.59 -19.03 4.78
C LYS A 222 -12.02 -18.32 6.07
N ASP A 223 -11.67 -18.85 7.24
CA ASP A 223 -12.18 -18.36 8.52
C ASP A 223 -11.20 -17.44 9.27
N ASN A 224 -10.01 -17.18 8.74
CA ASN A 224 -9.06 -16.24 9.33
C ASN A 224 -9.36 -14.82 8.87
N ARG A 225 -10.47 -14.27 9.34
CA ARG A 225 -10.87 -12.88 9.07
C ARG A 225 -9.96 -11.93 9.83
N MET A 226 -9.12 -11.19 9.11
CA MET A 226 -8.19 -10.24 9.71
C MET A 226 -8.39 -8.83 9.18
N ILE A 227 -8.18 -7.86 10.04
CA ILE A 227 -8.00 -6.45 9.66
C ILE A 227 -6.50 -6.18 9.70
N VAL A 228 -5.90 -5.86 8.55
CA VAL A 228 -4.48 -5.53 8.41
C VAL A 228 -4.27 -4.26 7.59
N ASP A 229 -5.30 -3.83 6.87
CA ASP A 229 -5.33 -2.59 6.10
C ASP A 229 -6.05 -1.51 6.89
N TYR A 230 -5.51 -0.29 6.87
CA TYR A 230 -6.01 0.81 7.68
C TYR A 230 -6.01 2.14 6.93
N VAL A 231 -6.89 3.02 7.41
CA VAL A 231 -6.86 4.46 7.16
C VAL A 231 -6.76 5.15 8.51
N PHE A 232 -5.66 5.84 8.74
CA PHE A 232 -5.47 6.73 9.87
C PHE A 232 -5.47 8.19 9.39
N ALA A 233 -6.14 9.05 10.13
CA ALA A 233 -6.28 10.45 9.76
C ALA A 233 -5.85 11.37 10.91
N ASN A 234 -5.26 12.52 10.58
CA ASN A 234 -5.08 13.57 11.59
C ASN A 234 -6.38 14.39 11.77
N LYS A 235 -6.45 15.17 12.84
CA LYS A 235 -7.65 15.96 13.21
C LYS A 235 -8.11 16.98 12.15
N LYS A 236 -7.31 17.24 11.12
CA LYS A 236 -7.66 18.14 10.00
C LYS A 236 -8.48 17.46 8.91
N ILE A 237 -8.60 16.14 8.95
CA ILE A 237 -9.47 15.36 8.09
C ILE A 237 -10.85 15.25 8.73
N LYS A 238 -11.89 15.55 7.97
CA LYS A 238 -13.29 15.35 8.37
C LYS A 238 -13.83 14.09 7.68
N PRO A 239 -13.89 12.95 8.38
CA PRO A 239 -14.33 11.69 7.79
C PRO A 239 -15.84 11.72 7.52
N LYS A 240 -16.24 11.09 6.41
CA LYS A 240 -17.64 10.94 6.03
C LYS A 240 -18.08 9.49 6.07
N ASN A 241 -17.32 8.60 5.44
CA ASN A 241 -17.62 7.17 5.36
C ASN A 241 -16.34 6.36 5.10
N LEU A 242 -16.33 5.11 5.54
CA LEU A 242 -15.35 4.10 5.15
C LEU A 242 -16.09 2.81 4.85
N GLU A 243 -15.77 2.22 3.70
CA GLU A 243 -16.31 0.97 3.20
C GLU A 243 -15.18 0.02 2.85
N VAL A 244 -15.36 -1.27 3.16
CA VAL A 244 -14.51 -2.37 2.68
C VAL A 244 -15.24 -3.05 1.53
N TYR A 245 -14.75 -2.85 0.31
CA TYR A 245 -15.39 -3.35 -0.90
C TYR A 245 -15.08 -4.83 -1.12
N GLN A 246 -16.12 -5.64 -1.31
CA GLN A 246 -15.98 -7.08 -1.53
C GLN A 246 -15.51 -7.37 -2.96
N THR A 247 -14.42 -8.13 -3.09
CA THR A 247 -13.87 -8.55 -4.39
C THR A 247 -12.97 -9.79 -4.22
N GLU A 248 -12.78 -10.53 -5.30
CA GLU A 248 -11.86 -11.69 -5.36
C GLU A 248 -10.59 -11.38 -6.18
N ILE A 249 -10.38 -10.12 -6.57
CA ILE A 249 -9.23 -9.69 -7.38
C ILE A 249 -7.91 -9.88 -6.65
N SER A 250 -7.92 -9.73 -5.32
CA SER A 250 -6.78 -9.90 -4.42
C SER A 250 -7.19 -10.70 -3.19
N ASP A 251 -6.22 -11.16 -2.41
CA ASP A 251 -6.43 -11.68 -1.04
C ASP A 251 -6.74 -10.56 -0.04
N HIS A 252 -6.47 -9.32 -0.37
CA HIS A 252 -6.92 -8.14 0.36
C HIS A 252 -8.20 -7.54 -0.25
N LEU A 253 -8.93 -6.79 0.58
CA LEU A 253 -10.11 -6.03 0.17
C LEU A 253 -9.80 -4.53 0.10
N PRO A 254 -10.26 -3.82 -0.95
CA PRO A 254 -10.07 -2.39 -1.05
C PRO A 254 -10.79 -1.63 0.07
N LEU A 255 -10.12 -0.64 0.67
CA LEU A 255 -10.71 0.36 1.54
C LEU A 255 -11.11 1.58 0.71
N ILE A 256 -12.36 1.98 0.81
CA ILE A 256 -12.91 3.20 0.19
C ILE A 256 -13.20 4.20 1.30
N PHE A 257 -12.49 5.31 1.32
CA PHE A 257 -12.66 6.32 2.35
C PHE A 257 -13.09 7.67 1.76
N ASP A 258 -14.26 8.14 2.19
CA ASP A 258 -14.82 9.44 1.82
C ASP A 258 -14.59 10.47 2.94
N PHE A 259 -14.08 11.65 2.59
CA PHE A 259 -13.69 12.68 3.55
C PHE A 259 -13.67 14.09 2.94
N THR A 260 -13.49 15.11 3.80
CA THR A 260 -13.17 16.50 3.42
C THR A 260 -11.96 17.01 4.23
N ILE A 261 -11.29 18.06 3.70
CA ILE A 261 -10.17 18.76 4.34
C ILE A 261 -10.48 20.25 4.51
#